data_d81791aee5284300f2f6777fdef3e89b
#
_entry.id   d81791aee5284300f2f6777fdef3e89b
#
_cell.length_a   1.000
_cell.length_b   1.000
_cell.length_c   1.000
_cell.angle_alpha   90.00
_cell.angle_beta   90.00
_cell.angle_gamma   90.00
#
_symmetry.space_group_name_H-M   'P 1'
#
loop_
_entity.id
_entity.type
_entity.pdbx_description
1 polymer ?
#
loop_
_entity_poly.entity_id
_entity_poly.type
_entity_poly.pdbx_seq_one_letter_code
_entity_poly.pdbx_strand_id
1 'polypeptide(L)'
;MCLANIYPVFLRILEYYDGILILTSNRVGIFDEAFKSRIQVSLHYEDHTASARKAIWRNFINILESSSANANIGELEDHLDELAQEEMNGRQIRNAMTTARQLALHQRERLDWTHLEQALSTAKEFDRYLKKVQGGHSDKQWARDNRWR
;
A
#
# COMPACT_ATOMS: atom_id res chain seq x y z
N MET A 1 16.88 -1.78 -23.52
CA MET A 1 16.16 -3.00 -23.93
C MET A 1 14.68 -2.63 -24.02
N CYS A 2 14.13 -2.52 -25.24
CA CYS A 2 12.85 -1.86 -25.51
C CYS A 2 11.67 -2.73 -25.05
N LEU A 3 10.81 -2.20 -24.16
CA LEU A 3 9.54 -2.82 -23.73
C LEU A 3 8.59 -3.13 -24.91
N ALA A 4 8.79 -2.50 -26.05
CA ALA A 4 7.99 -2.70 -27.27
C ALA A 4 8.01 -4.14 -27.80
N ASN A 5 9.05 -4.94 -27.52
CA ASN A 5 9.13 -6.32 -27.99
C ASN A 5 8.51 -7.35 -27.02
N ILE A 6 8.24 -6.98 -25.78
CA ILE A 6 7.67 -7.91 -24.79
C ILE A 6 6.13 -7.96 -24.91
N TYR A 7 5.51 -6.87 -25.30
CA TYR A 7 4.06 -6.75 -25.35
C TYR A 7 3.36 -7.72 -26.33
N PRO A 8 3.83 -7.84 -27.59
CA PRO A 8 3.25 -8.83 -28.52
C PRO A 8 3.43 -10.29 -28.07
N VAL A 9 4.58 -10.59 -27.45
CA VAL A 9 4.84 -11.93 -26.90
C VAL A 9 3.90 -12.23 -25.73
N PHE A 10 3.66 -11.25 -24.87
CA PHE A 10 2.77 -11.40 -23.75
C PHE A 10 1.30 -11.60 -24.16
N LEU A 11 0.81 -10.83 -25.16
CA LEU A 11 -0.53 -11.03 -25.74
C LEU A 11 -0.68 -12.43 -26.33
N ARG A 12 0.36 -12.93 -26.98
CA ARG A 12 0.37 -14.29 -27.53
C ARG A 12 0.30 -15.36 -26.44
N ILE A 13 1.01 -15.16 -25.33
CA ILE A 13 0.94 -16.06 -24.18
C ILE A 13 -0.49 -16.07 -23.61
N LEU A 14 -1.14 -14.92 -23.46
CA LEU A 14 -2.53 -14.82 -22.98
C LEU A 14 -3.52 -15.55 -23.89
N GLU A 15 -3.26 -15.58 -25.19
CA GLU A 15 -4.16 -16.18 -26.18
C GLU A 15 -4.06 -17.72 -26.24
N TYR A 16 -2.86 -18.26 -26.04
CA TYR A 16 -2.60 -19.69 -26.21
C TYR A 16 -2.31 -20.44 -24.91
N TYR A 17 -2.36 -19.76 -23.77
CA TYR A 17 -2.15 -20.41 -22.46
C TYR A 17 -3.38 -21.18 -22.02
N ASP A 18 -3.23 -22.48 -21.94
CA ASP A 18 -4.31 -23.43 -21.64
C ASP A 18 -4.40 -23.72 -20.13
N GLY A 19 -4.45 -22.69 -19.32
CA GLY A 19 -4.49 -22.79 -17.86
C GLY A 19 -5.10 -21.55 -17.19
N ILE A 20 -5.08 -21.52 -15.86
CA ILE A 20 -5.50 -20.34 -15.09
C ILE A 20 -4.33 -19.40 -14.95
N LEU A 21 -4.46 -18.18 -15.44
CA LEU A 21 -3.47 -17.10 -15.30
C LEU A 21 -4.06 -15.98 -14.45
N ILE A 22 -3.38 -15.66 -13.36
CA ILE A 22 -3.74 -14.55 -12.47
C ILE A 22 -2.70 -13.44 -12.63
N LEU A 23 -3.16 -12.29 -13.09
CA LEU A 23 -2.33 -11.10 -13.29
C LEU A 23 -2.69 -10.03 -12.28
N THR A 24 -1.69 -9.36 -11.73
CA THR A 24 -1.87 -8.21 -10.86
C THR A 24 -1.14 -7.00 -11.43
N SER A 25 -1.79 -5.85 -11.41
CA SER A 25 -1.20 -4.60 -11.88
C SER A 25 -1.81 -3.42 -11.14
N ASN A 26 -0.98 -2.42 -10.83
CA ASN A 26 -1.42 -1.10 -10.39
C ASN A 26 -1.53 -0.09 -11.54
N ARG A 27 -1.30 -0.53 -12.79
CA ARG A 27 -1.27 0.32 -14.01
C ARG A 27 -2.34 -0.09 -15.02
N VAL A 28 -3.57 -0.25 -14.58
CA VAL A 28 -4.67 -0.70 -15.46
C VAL A 28 -4.95 0.26 -16.63
N GLY A 29 -4.66 1.56 -16.46
CA GLY A 29 -4.90 2.57 -17.48
C GLY A 29 -4.02 2.50 -18.73
N ILE A 30 -2.98 1.65 -18.74
CA ILE A 30 -2.11 1.44 -19.92
C ILE A 30 -2.52 0.24 -20.76
N PHE A 31 -3.49 -0.57 -20.30
CA PHE A 31 -3.99 -1.71 -21.07
C PHE A 31 -4.85 -1.24 -22.25
N ASP A 32 -4.46 -1.65 -23.44
CA ASP A 32 -5.23 -1.42 -24.65
C ASP A 32 -6.43 -2.38 -24.79
N GLU A 33 -7.21 -2.20 -25.83
CA GLU A 33 -8.37 -3.07 -26.12
C GLU A 33 -7.97 -4.50 -26.42
N ALA A 34 -6.81 -4.72 -27.06
CA ALA A 34 -6.32 -6.05 -27.38
C ALA A 34 -6.01 -6.85 -26.10
N PHE A 35 -5.49 -6.18 -25.06
CA PHE A 35 -5.30 -6.79 -23.76
C PHE A 35 -6.62 -7.06 -23.02
N LYS A 36 -7.52 -6.06 -23.02
CA LYS A 36 -8.83 -6.18 -22.34
C LYS A 36 -9.69 -7.31 -22.89
N SER A 37 -9.65 -7.52 -24.21
CA SER A 37 -10.45 -8.58 -24.85
C SER A 37 -10.03 -10.02 -24.47
N ARG A 38 -8.85 -10.19 -23.89
CA ARG A 38 -8.31 -11.48 -23.44
C ARG A 38 -8.48 -11.74 -21.95
N ILE A 39 -8.93 -10.74 -21.18
CA ILE A 39 -9.21 -10.88 -19.76
C ILE A 39 -10.63 -11.35 -19.55
N GLN A 40 -10.81 -12.54 -19.03
CA GLN A 40 -12.12 -13.11 -18.74
C GLN A 40 -12.76 -12.50 -17.48
N VAL A 41 -11.95 -12.23 -16.45
CA VAL A 41 -12.42 -11.67 -15.18
C VAL A 41 -11.46 -10.56 -14.73
N SER A 42 -12.00 -9.38 -14.43
CA SER A 42 -11.25 -8.25 -13.89
C SER A 42 -11.79 -7.90 -12.52
N LEU A 43 -10.90 -7.93 -11.51
CA LEU A 43 -11.23 -7.53 -10.14
C LEU A 43 -10.54 -6.20 -9.85
N HIS A 44 -11.31 -5.22 -9.41
CA HIS A 44 -10.79 -3.95 -8.95
C HIS A 44 -10.80 -3.92 -7.42
N TYR A 45 -9.67 -3.57 -6.83
CA TYR A 45 -9.55 -3.34 -5.40
C TYR A 45 -9.55 -1.83 -5.15
N GLU A 46 -10.62 -1.36 -4.51
CA GLU A 46 -10.76 0.03 -4.13
C GLU A 46 -9.82 0.40 -2.97
N ASP A 47 -9.57 1.70 -2.80
CA ASP A 47 -8.85 2.20 -1.64
C ASP A 47 -9.67 1.91 -0.37
N HIS A 48 -9.00 1.61 0.72
CA HIS A 48 -9.66 1.19 1.96
C HIS A 48 -10.55 2.29 2.55
N THR A 49 -11.76 1.94 2.94
CA THR A 49 -12.62 2.79 3.79
C THR A 49 -12.01 2.95 5.19
N ALA A 50 -12.44 3.97 5.95
CA ALA A 50 -12.01 4.14 7.33
C ALA A 50 -12.28 2.89 8.19
N SER A 51 -13.43 2.25 7.98
CA SER A 51 -13.77 0.99 8.67
C SER A 51 -12.80 -0.15 8.32
N ALA A 52 -12.45 -0.28 7.05
CA ALA A 52 -11.47 -1.29 6.62
C ALA A 52 -10.07 -0.99 7.19
N ARG A 53 -9.64 0.27 7.20
CA ARG A 53 -8.37 0.67 7.83
C ARG A 53 -8.36 0.39 9.33
N LYS A 54 -9.45 0.68 10.04
CA LYS A 54 -9.60 0.34 11.47
C LYS A 54 -9.42 -1.15 11.71
N ALA A 55 -10.03 -1.99 10.88
CA ALA A 55 -9.87 -3.45 10.97
C ALA A 55 -8.42 -3.89 10.72
N ILE A 56 -7.73 -3.28 9.76
CA ILE A 56 -6.32 -3.57 9.48
C ILE A 56 -5.43 -3.19 10.66
N TRP A 57 -5.59 -1.99 11.23
CA TRP A 57 -4.86 -1.55 12.40
C TRP A 57 -5.08 -2.49 13.60
N ARG A 58 -6.35 -2.82 13.90
CA ARG A 58 -6.68 -3.76 14.96
C ARG A 58 -6.01 -5.12 14.77
N ASN A 59 -5.97 -5.61 13.53
CA ASN A 59 -5.28 -6.88 13.24
C ASN A 59 -3.79 -6.82 13.56
N PHE A 60 -3.09 -5.72 13.25
CA PHE A 60 -1.68 -5.56 13.62
C PHE A 60 -1.47 -5.44 15.12
N ILE A 61 -2.36 -4.76 15.85
CA ILE A 61 -2.32 -4.67 17.31
C ILE A 61 -2.53 -6.06 17.95
N ASN A 62 -3.48 -6.84 17.45
CA ASN A 62 -3.71 -8.22 17.93
C ASN A 62 -2.50 -9.13 17.67
N ILE A 63 -1.78 -8.94 16.55
CA ILE A 63 -0.53 -9.66 16.29
C ILE A 63 0.55 -9.28 17.31
N LEU A 64 0.66 -8.02 17.69
CA LEU A 64 1.60 -7.59 18.74
C LEU A 64 1.26 -8.23 20.08
N GLU A 65 -0.01 -8.24 20.46
CA GLU A 65 -0.49 -8.84 21.69
C GLU A 65 -0.19 -10.35 21.72
N SER A 66 -0.57 -11.08 20.66
CA SER A 66 -0.36 -12.53 20.57
C SER A 66 1.12 -12.94 20.52
N SER A 67 1.98 -12.06 20.01
CA SER A 67 3.44 -12.28 19.97
C SER A 67 4.15 -11.95 21.28
N SER A 68 3.42 -11.58 22.34
CA SER A 68 3.98 -11.11 23.62
C SER A 68 5.00 -9.97 23.41
N ALA A 69 4.79 -9.15 22.42
CA ALA A 69 5.63 -7.99 22.15
C ALA A 69 5.57 -7.00 23.32
N ASN A 70 6.68 -6.36 23.62
CA ASN A 70 6.71 -5.29 24.64
C ASN A 70 6.01 -4.03 24.08
N ALA A 71 4.67 -4.02 24.16
CA ALA A 71 3.83 -2.96 23.61
C ALA A 71 2.70 -2.56 24.56
N ASN A 72 2.33 -1.29 24.55
CA ASN A 72 1.20 -0.74 25.28
C ASN A 72 -0.09 -0.89 24.45
N ILE A 73 -0.65 -2.09 24.43
CA ILE A 73 -1.80 -2.46 23.58
C ILE A 73 -3.00 -1.55 23.86
N GLY A 74 -3.34 -1.30 25.14
CA GLY A 74 -4.49 -0.46 25.49
C GLY A 74 -4.40 0.94 24.91
N GLU A 75 -3.25 1.59 25.02
CA GLU A 75 -3.02 2.92 24.47
C GLU A 75 -3.14 2.94 22.93
N LEU A 76 -2.61 1.92 22.25
CA LEU A 76 -2.73 1.81 20.79
C LEU A 76 -4.18 1.57 20.36
N GLU A 77 -4.96 0.83 21.16
CA GLU A 77 -6.39 0.61 20.89
C GLU A 77 -7.22 1.89 21.08
N ASP A 78 -6.90 2.72 22.06
CA ASP A 78 -7.57 4.00 22.31
C ASP A 78 -7.46 4.94 21.09
N HIS A 79 -6.38 4.85 20.31
CA HIS A 79 -6.13 5.68 19.13
C HIS A 79 -6.62 5.03 17.80
N LEU A 80 -7.31 3.89 17.85
CA LEU A 80 -7.76 3.19 16.63
C LEU A 80 -8.67 4.04 15.74
N ASP A 81 -9.52 4.89 16.32
CA ASP A 81 -10.41 5.75 15.55
C ASP A 81 -9.67 6.88 14.85
N GLU A 82 -8.64 7.43 15.47
CA GLU A 82 -7.72 8.40 14.86
C GLU A 82 -6.92 7.77 13.72
N LEU A 83 -6.33 6.61 13.97
CA LEU A 83 -5.57 5.83 12.98
C LEU A 83 -6.42 5.47 11.75
N ALA A 84 -7.72 5.21 11.94
CA ALA A 84 -8.64 4.88 10.86
C ALA A 84 -8.92 6.07 9.92
N GLN A 85 -8.79 7.31 10.38
CA GLN A 85 -8.97 8.50 9.54
C GLN A 85 -7.77 8.75 8.61
N GLU A 86 -6.60 8.22 8.94
CA GLU A 86 -5.42 8.36 8.11
C GLU A 86 -5.58 7.63 6.78
N GLU A 87 -5.49 8.36 5.68
CA GLU A 87 -5.61 7.80 4.32
C GLU A 87 -4.36 6.96 3.96
N MET A 88 -4.36 5.72 4.39
CA MET A 88 -3.26 4.78 4.21
C MET A 88 -3.74 3.47 3.61
N ASN A 89 -2.93 2.89 2.74
CA ASN A 89 -3.13 1.52 2.30
C ASN A 89 -2.51 0.51 3.29
N GLY A 90 -2.87 -0.78 3.16
CA GLY A 90 -2.41 -1.81 4.08
C GLY A 90 -0.88 -1.95 4.17
N ARG A 91 -0.15 -1.64 3.09
CA ARG A 91 1.31 -1.64 3.08
C ARG A 91 1.87 -0.49 3.92
N GLN A 92 1.30 0.71 3.78
CA GLN A 92 1.71 1.89 4.56
C GLN A 92 1.43 1.67 6.05
N ILE A 93 0.27 1.11 6.41
CA ILE A 93 -0.07 0.72 7.79
C ILE A 93 0.97 -0.25 8.35
N ARG A 94 1.27 -1.32 7.62
CA ARG A 94 2.30 -2.29 8.01
C ARG A 94 3.67 -1.62 8.22
N ASN A 95 4.08 -0.76 7.31
CA ASN A 95 5.35 -0.07 7.39
C ASN A 95 5.41 0.85 8.61
N ALA A 96 4.37 1.63 8.88
CA ALA A 96 4.28 2.50 10.05
C ALA A 96 4.41 1.68 11.35
N MET A 97 3.67 0.58 11.49
CA MET A 97 3.74 -0.30 12.64
C MET A 97 5.14 -0.92 12.81
N THR A 98 5.76 -1.36 11.71
CA THR A 98 7.12 -1.93 11.73
C THR A 98 8.15 -0.88 12.15
N THR A 99 8.06 0.34 11.61
CA THR A 99 8.96 1.45 11.94
C THR A 99 8.82 1.84 13.41
N ALA A 100 7.60 2.00 13.91
CA ALA A 100 7.33 2.32 15.32
C ALA A 100 7.93 1.25 16.26
N ARG A 101 7.75 -0.03 15.91
CA ARG A 101 8.34 -1.15 16.68
C ARG A 101 9.87 -1.10 16.69
N GLN A 102 10.50 -0.82 15.56
CA GLN A 102 11.95 -0.73 15.46
C GLN A 102 12.49 0.47 16.26
N LEU A 103 11.75 1.59 16.25
CA LEU A 103 12.08 2.78 17.01
C LEU A 103 12.06 2.48 18.52
N ALA A 104 10.99 1.88 19.02
CA ALA A 104 10.88 1.46 20.42
C ALA A 104 11.99 0.50 20.83
N LEU A 105 12.32 -0.49 19.97
CA LEU A 105 13.44 -1.41 20.21
C LEU A 105 14.79 -0.68 20.27
N HIS A 106 15.03 0.28 19.39
CA HIS A 106 16.25 1.07 19.38
C HIS A 106 16.39 1.92 20.65
N GLN A 107 15.30 2.51 21.11
CA GLN A 107 15.23 3.30 22.34
C GLN A 107 15.22 2.42 23.61
N ARG A 108 15.05 1.10 23.45
CA ARG A 108 14.89 0.12 24.55
C ARG A 108 13.66 0.40 25.41
N GLU A 109 12.64 0.92 24.78
CA GLU A 109 11.37 1.29 25.39
C GLU A 109 10.25 0.32 25.00
N ARG A 110 9.13 0.44 25.68
CA ARG A 110 7.90 -0.24 25.32
C ARG A 110 7.28 0.47 24.13
N LEU A 111 6.85 -0.26 23.10
CA LEU A 111 6.10 0.34 22.00
C LEU A 111 4.81 0.98 22.53
N ASP A 112 4.65 2.27 22.30
CA ASP A 112 3.50 3.07 22.70
C ASP A 112 3.05 3.99 21.56
N TRP A 113 2.07 4.84 21.83
CA TRP A 113 1.52 5.79 20.88
C TRP A 113 2.59 6.75 20.32
N THR A 114 3.51 7.22 21.14
CA THR A 114 4.52 8.22 20.73
C THR A 114 5.41 7.71 19.60
N HIS A 115 5.79 6.44 19.66
CA HIS A 115 6.58 5.78 18.61
C HIS A 115 5.79 5.66 17.30
N LEU A 116 4.49 5.33 17.40
CA LEU A 116 3.62 5.21 16.24
C LEU A 116 3.34 6.57 15.60
N GLU A 117 3.06 7.58 16.42
CA GLU A 117 2.86 8.97 15.97
C GLU A 117 4.10 9.50 15.24
N GLN A 118 5.29 9.24 15.77
CA GLN A 118 6.54 9.64 15.12
C GLN A 118 6.73 8.95 13.77
N ALA A 119 6.43 7.65 13.68
CA ALA A 119 6.51 6.91 12.42
C ALA A 119 5.52 7.45 11.38
N LEU A 120 4.28 7.76 11.80
CA LEU A 120 3.23 8.34 10.95
C LEU A 120 3.59 9.76 10.50
N SER A 121 4.10 10.59 11.39
CA SER A 121 4.55 11.95 11.07
C SER A 121 5.63 11.95 10.00
N THR A 122 6.63 11.08 10.14
CA THR A 122 7.71 10.93 9.16
C THR A 122 7.18 10.46 7.80
N ALA A 123 6.25 9.50 7.79
CA ALA A 123 5.63 9.02 6.56
C ALA A 123 4.82 10.13 5.85
N LYS A 124 4.04 10.91 6.61
CA LYS A 124 3.27 12.06 6.08
C LYS A 124 4.17 13.16 5.52
N GLU A 125 5.29 13.44 6.16
CA GLU A 125 6.26 14.43 5.69
C GLU A 125 6.86 14.01 4.36
N PHE A 126 7.22 12.74 4.21
CA PHE A 126 7.71 12.18 2.97
C PHE A 126 6.67 12.23 1.85
N ASP A 127 5.43 11.84 2.11
CA ASP A 127 4.34 11.92 1.14
C ASP A 127 4.08 13.37 0.70
N ARG A 128 4.14 14.32 1.64
CA ARG A 128 4.02 15.77 1.34
C ARG A 128 5.17 16.24 0.46
N TYR A 129 6.38 15.82 0.75
CA TYR A 129 7.56 16.12 -0.07
C TYR A 129 7.40 15.57 -1.50
N LEU A 130 7.00 14.31 -1.65
CA LEU A 130 6.75 13.70 -2.96
C LEU A 130 5.69 14.46 -3.77
N LYS A 131 4.55 14.80 -3.16
CA LYS A 131 3.50 15.61 -3.81
C LYS A 131 4.02 16.94 -4.26
N LYS A 132 4.91 17.59 -3.50
CA LYS A 132 5.54 18.86 -3.89
C LYS A 132 6.48 18.70 -5.08
N VAL A 133 7.31 17.65 -5.09
CA VAL A 133 8.23 17.35 -6.20
C VAL A 133 7.48 16.98 -7.48
N GLN A 134 6.36 16.29 -7.36
CA GLN A 134 5.50 15.89 -8.47
C GLN A 134 4.57 17.02 -8.97
N GLY A 135 4.78 18.27 -8.54
CA GLY A 135 3.97 19.43 -8.97
C GLY A 135 2.52 19.37 -8.51
N GLY A 136 2.25 18.66 -7.40
CA GLY A 136 0.89 18.52 -6.86
C GLY A 136 0.05 17.42 -7.53
N HIS A 137 0.61 16.71 -8.50
CA HIS A 137 -0.08 15.56 -9.11
C HIS A 137 -0.06 14.34 -8.18
N SER A 138 -1.16 13.59 -8.13
CA SER A 138 -1.15 12.28 -7.48
C SER A 138 -0.23 11.32 -8.24
N ASP A 139 0.31 10.30 -7.57
CA ASP A 139 1.11 9.25 -8.22
C ASP A 139 0.41 8.66 -9.44
N LYS A 140 -0.92 8.51 -9.36
CA LYS A 140 -1.77 8.03 -10.45
C LYS A 140 -1.81 9.02 -11.64
N GLN A 141 -1.85 10.32 -11.38
CA GLN A 141 -1.84 11.38 -12.41
C GLN A 141 -0.44 11.55 -13.00
N TRP A 142 0.58 11.62 -12.15
CA TRP A 142 1.96 11.75 -12.59
C TRP A 142 2.41 10.58 -13.50
N ALA A 143 1.99 9.34 -13.17
CA ALA A 143 2.25 8.17 -13.99
C ALA A 143 1.49 8.18 -15.34
N ARG A 144 0.34 8.90 -15.44
CA ARG A 144 -0.39 9.08 -16.70
C ARG A 144 0.26 10.12 -17.58
N ASP A 145 0.72 11.24 -17.01
CA ASP A 145 1.25 12.40 -17.74
C ASP A 145 2.69 12.15 -18.21
N ASN A 146 3.48 11.46 -17.40
CA ASN A 146 4.80 10.97 -17.79
C ASN A 146 4.67 9.59 -18.46
N ARG A 147 4.05 9.55 -19.62
CA ARG A 147 4.14 8.38 -20.51
C ARG A 147 5.61 8.13 -20.79
N TRP A 148 6.15 7.09 -20.20
CA TRP A 148 7.48 6.62 -20.55
C TRP A 148 7.46 6.26 -22.03
N ARG A 149 8.09 7.12 -22.84
CA ARG A 149 8.35 6.86 -24.24
C ARG A 149 9.36 5.73 -24.39
#